data_4b029ea48bb17bfd35f856ebf302ea5d
#
_entry.id   4b029ea48bb17bfd35f856ebf302ea5d
#
_cell.length_a   1.000
_cell.length_b   1.000
_cell.length_c   1.000
_cell.angle_alpha   90.00
_cell.angle_beta   90.00
_cell.angle_gamma   90.00
#
_symmetry.space_group_name_H-M   'P 1'
#
loop_
_entity.id
_entity.type
_entity.pdbx_description
1 polymer ?
#
loop_
_entity_poly.entity_id
_entity_poly.type
_entity_poly.pdbx_seq_one_letter_code
_entity_poly.pdbx_strand_id
1 'polypeptide(L)'
;MLEEKLKLIRKHDQEGRIRVMIIGLGSVGNYLLSYLLSSNDENLEIIVAGRNAEKLQCDVNIARVAALIRRQNKSNVIVDGTCNLDDVDSIANLIAKYQPDFIVNSSRVYPGLKYGSISWKNIRAYGIWTPLAIKYIRNIMLGYTKAEGKGIVINTSYSDGTIPWLKSSGVAYPDFGSGNLNHLLPRLKFAIANEIGTADFWNIDVDIATAHFHDVVISKEGQNEGLEQLLKASYNGEEIKLDQDDILKKCVITMPTDSKRNMMNASSNFDIINCILTALRENTKMKFFSPGVFGNIGGFPVIVDGTTDEPTCHIDESVFSLDDMISKNRESLALDGVEDIRNGCLIYTDALIRKSEKAFGVTLPKIVPYDNIDATAEFIIKDIINPALEKGLNK
;
A
#
# COMPACT_ATOMS: atom_id res chain seq x y z
N MET A 1 -17.54 -11.74 2.63
CA MET A 1 -17.24 -10.89 1.47
C MET A 1 -16.97 -9.46 1.96
N LEU A 2 -16.45 -8.56 1.12
CA LEU A 2 -16.11 -7.18 1.56
C LEU A 2 -17.35 -6.40 2.03
N GLU A 3 -18.47 -6.58 1.39
CA GLU A 3 -19.77 -5.97 1.75
C GLU A 3 -20.17 -6.31 3.19
N GLU A 4 -19.95 -7.56 3.62
CA GLU A 4 -20.22 -7.99 5.01
C GLU A 4 -19.34 -7.25 6.01
N LYS A 5 -18.07 -7.00 5.63
CA LYS A 5 -17.15 -6.21 6.46
C LYS A 5 -17.62 -4.76 6.57
N LEU A 6 -18.05 -4.16 5.46
CA LEU A 6 -18.57 -2.78 5.44
C LEU A 6 -19.84 -2.64 6.32
N LYS A 7 -20.77 -3.60 6.25
CA LYS A 7 -21.95 -3.64 7.12
C LYS A 7 -21.56 -3.73 8.60
N LEU A 8 -20.58 -4.59 8.90
CA LEU A 8 -20.10 -4.77 10.28
C LEU A 8 -19.46 -3.48 10.81
N ILE A 9 -18.65 -2.81 10.02
CA ILE A 9 -18.03 -1.51 10.34
C ILE A 9 -19.10 -0.46 10.60
N ARG A 10 -20.12 -0.33 9.73
CA ARG A 10 -21.24 0.60 9.93
C ARG A 10 -21.93 0.32 11.26
N LYS A 11 -22.22 -0.93 11.56
CA LYS A 11 -22.86 -1.33 12.82
C LYS A 11 -21.99 -0.94 14.02
N HIS A 12 -20.70 -1.27 14.00
CA HIS A 12 -19.79 -0.95 15.11
C HIS A 12 -19.62 0.57 15.28
N ASP A 13 -19.61 1.35 14.21
CA ASP A 13 -19.56 2.81 14.30
C ASP A 13 -20.82 3.39 14.93
N GLN A 14 -22.01 2.87 14.58
CA GLN A 14 -23.28 3.23 15.24
C GLN A 14 -23.33 2.85 16.73
N GLU A 15 -22.60 1.79 17.11
CA GLU A 15 -22.41 1.37 18.49
C GLU A 15 -21.33 2.20 19.23
N GLY A 16 -20.72 3.18 18.56
CA GLY A 16 -19.67 4.05 19.13
C GLY A 16 -18.31 3.38 19.25
N ARG A 17 -17.98 2.41 18.38
CA ARG A 17 -16.73 1.66 18.47
C ARG A 17 -16.20 1.26 17.09
N ILE A 18 -15.03 1.79 16.72
CA ILE A 18 -14.26 1.36 15.55
C ILE A 18 -12.85 1.01 16.00
N ARG A 19 -12.40 -0.19 15.71
CA ARG A 19 -11.07 -0.69 16.06
C ARG A 19 -10.13 -0.69 14.87
N VAL A 20 -9.05 0.09 14.96
CA VAL A 20 -8.00 0.12 13.97
C VAL A 20 -6.71 -0.47 14.55
N MET A 21 -6.28 -1.60 14.03
CA MET A 21 -5.03 -2.25 14.43
C MET A 21 -3.88 -1.87 13.49
N ILE A 22 -2.85 -1.26 14.04
CA ILE A 22 -1.59 -0.95 13.33
C ILE A 22 -0.56 -2.02 13.68
N ILE A 23 -0.18 -2.85 12.73
CA ILE A 23 0.86 -3.86 12.91
C ILE A 23 2.20 -3.29 12.46
N GLY A 24 3.09 -3.05 13.43
CA GLY A 24 4.40 -2.43 13.23
C GLY A 24 4.37 -0.91 13.38
N LEU A 25 5.05 -0.38 14.41
CA LEU A 25 5.17 1.06 14.66
C LEU A 25 6.53 1.59 14.18
N GLY A 26 6.85 1.34 12.91
CA GLY A 26 7.91 2.04 12.20
C GLY A 26 7.47 3.45 11.78
N SER A 27 8.21 4.10 10.88
CA SER A 27 7.84 5.46 10.44
C SER A 27 6.44 5.55 9.82
N VAL A 28 6.02 4.56 9.02
CA VAL A 28 4.64 4.52 8.48
C VAL A 28 3.61 4.40 9.60
N GLY A 29 3.78 3.45 10.51
CA GLY A 29 2.84 3.24 11.62
C GLY A 29 2.74 4.45 12.55
N ASN A 30 3.86 5.13 12.83
CA ASN A 30 3.88 6.33 13.66
C ASN A 30 3.13 7.51 13.01
N TYR A 31 3.32 7.74 11.70
CA TYR A 31 2.56 8.76 10.98
C TYR A 31 1.07 8.40 10.93
N LEU A 32 0.73 7.13 10.65
CA LEU A 32 -0.67 6.68 10.65
C LEU A 32 -1.34 6.87 12.00
N LEU A 33 -0.65 6.49 13.10
CA LEU A 33 -1.14 6.75 14.47
C LEU A 33 -1.42 8.24 14.69
N SER A 34 -0.50 9.11 14.23
CA SER A 34 -0.66 10.56 14.36
C SER A 34 -1.87 11.09 13.57
N TYR A 35 -2.15 10.54 12.39
CA TYR A 35 -3.30 10.92 11.57
C TYR A 35 -4.62 10.45 12.19
N LEU A 36 -4.68 9.20 12.65
CA LEU A 36 -5.85 8.66 13.34
C LEU A 36 -6.16 9.45 14.62
N LEU A 37 -5.15 9.82 15.40
CA LEU A 37 -5.34 10.69 16.55
C LEU A 37 -5.82 12.09 16.14
N SER A 38 -5.36 12.61 15.00
CA SER A 38 -5.73 13.94 14.51
C SER A 38 -7.16 14.01 13.98
N SER A 39 -7.78 12.88 13.60
CA SER A 39 -9.21 12.85 13.27
C SER A 39 -10.08 13.20 14.47
N ASN A 40 -9.54 13.08 15.68
CA ASN A 40 -10.21 13.40 16.97
C ASN A 40 -11.55 12.67 17.15
N ASP A 41 -11.64 11.47 16.58
CA ASP A 41 -12.82 10.62 16.57
C ASP A 41 -12.92 9.82 17.88
N GLU A 42 -13.97 10.03 18.66
CA GLU A 42 -14.19 9.37 19.95
C GLU A 42 -14.59 7.90 19.81
N ASN A 43 -15.07 7.47 18.63
CA ASN A 43 -15.38 6.08 18.34
C ASN A 43 -14.13 5.25 18.07
N LEU A 44 -12.97 5.87 17.79
CA LEU A 44 -11.75 5.13 17.45
C LEU A 44 -11.05 4.54 18.69
N GLU A 45 -10.83 3.23 18.63
CA GLU A 45 -9.91 2.49 19.48
C GLU A 45 -8.74 2.00 18.61
N ILE A 46 -7.55 2.55 18.82
CA ILE A 46 -6.36 2.27 18.02
C ILE A 46 -5.51 1.25 18.77
N ILE A 47 -5.30 0.07 18.18
CA ILE A 47 -4.45 -0.99 18.71
C ILE A 47 -3.08 -0.91 17.99
N VAL A 48 -2.03 -0.63 18.74
CA VAL A 48 -0.66 -0.59 18.23
C VAL A 48 0.04 -1.89 18.61
N ALA A 49 0.34 -2.72 17.61
CA ALA A 49 0.86 -4.07 17.82
C ALA A 49 2.30 -4.24 17.29
N GLY A 50 3.13 -4.96 18.07
CA GLY A 50 4.52 -5.30 17.72
C GLY A 50 5.20 -6.15 18.77
N ARG A 51 6.54 -6.32 18.70
CA ARG A 51 7.29 -7.24 19.54
C ARG A 51 7.84 -6.65 20.86
N ASN A 52 7.88 -5.33 20.98
CA ASN A 52 8.52 -4.66 22.13
C ASN A 52 7.56 -3.63 22.70
N ALA A 53 6.85 -4.03 23.77
CA ALA A 53 5.84 -3.21 24.42
C ALA A 53 6.39 -1.88 24.96
N GLU A 54 7.58 -1.87 25.55
CA GLU A 54 8.19 -0.65 26.13
C GLU A 54 8.51 0.37 25.03
N LYS A 55 9.14 -0.08 23.93
CA LYS A 55 9.43 0.80 22.81
C LYS A 55 8.16 1.33 22.16
N LEU A 56 7.16 0.47 21.95
CA LEU A 56 5.87 0.89 21.39
C LEU A 56 5.21 1.92 22.30
N GLN A 57 5.24 1.71 23.63
CA GLN A 57 4.66 2.63 24.58
C GLN A 57 5.35 4.01 24.56
N CYS A 58 6.68 4.05 24.43
CA CYS A 58 7.43 5.30 24.31
C CYS A 58 6.99 6.09 23.05
N ASP A 59 6.91 5.43 21.89
CA ASP A 59 6.51 6.06 20.64
C ASP A 59 5.04 6.52 20.70
N VAL A 60 4.14 5.71 21.27
CA VAL A 60 2.72 6.05 21.49
C VAL A 60 2.57 7.24 22.43
N ASN A 61 3.36 7.31 23.50
CA ASN A 61 3.32 8.44 24.44
C ASN A 61 3.64 9.76 23.75
N ILE A 62 4.64 9.79 22.86
CA ILE A 62 4.98 10.99 22.07
C ILE A 62 3.79 11.39 21.20
N ALA A 63 3.20 10.45 20.46
CA ALA A 63 2.07 10.72 19.57
C ALA A 63 0.84 11.24 20.36
N ARG A 64 0.53 10.63 21.52
CA ARG A 64 -0.58 11.04 22.39
C ARG A 64 -0.36 12.42 23.00
N VAL A 65 0.83 12.71 23.53
CA VAL A 65 1.16 14.03 24.08
C VAL A 65 1.07 15.09 22.99
N ALA A 66 1.61 14.83 21.81
CA ALA A 66 1.54 15.76 20.68
C ALA A 66 0.07 16.00 20.24
N ALA A 67 -0.76 14.97 20.19
CA ALA A 67 -2.19 15.11 19.89
C ALA A 67 -2.92 15.93 20.96
N LEU A 68 -2.63 15.69 22.25
CA LEU A 68 -3.24 16.42 23.36
C LEU A 68 -2.86 17.92 23.35
N ILE A 69 -1.61 18.27 23.01
CA ILE A 69 -1.19 19.66 22.82
C ILE A 69 -2.06 20.34 21.74
N ARG A 70 -2.41 19.61 20.67
CA ARG A 70 -3.32 20.09 19.63
C ARG A 70 -4.80 20.00 20.01
N ARG A 71 -5.12 19.55 21.21
CA ARG A 71 -6.51 19.30 21.70
C ARG A 71 -7.24 18.23 20.88
N GLN A 72 -6.51 17.24 20.37
CA GLN A 72 -6.98 16.16 19.50
C GLN A 72 -6.60 14.82 20.14
N ASN A 73 -7.32 14.35 21.11
CA ASN A 73 -7.03 13.08 21.80
C ASN A 73 -8.31 12.44 22.38
N LYS A 74 -9.36 12.37 21.58
CA LYS A 74 -10.58 11.65 21.99
C LYS A 74 -10.45 10.14 21.78
N SER A 75 -9.65 9.70 20.79
CA SER A 75 -9.47 8.29 20.47
C SER A 75 -8.69 7.55 21.57
N ASN A 76 -9.11 6.32 21.87
CA ASN A 76 -8.37 5.43 22.77
C ASN A 76 -7.18 4.77 22.05
N VAL A 77 -6.07 4.54 22.78
CA VAL A 77 -4.90 3.84 22.25
C VAL A 77 -4.48 2.72 23.16
N ILE A 78 -4.40 1.50 22.63
CA ILE A 78 -3.94 0.29 23.30
C ILE A 78 -2.62 -0.14 22.70
N VAL A 79 -1.64 -0.48 23.54
CA VAL A 79 -0.36 -1.05 23.12
C VAL A 79 -0.34 -2.54 23.41
N ASP A 80 -0.03 -3.35 22.42
CA ASP A 80 0.15 -4.79 22.56
C ASP A 80 1.52 -5.23 22.03
N GLY A 81 2.39 -5.67 22.95
CA GLY A 81 3.76 -6.10 22.67
C GLY A 81 3.92 -7.58 22.33
N THR A 82 2.81 -8.32 22.17
CA THR A 82 2.86 -9.78 21.97
C THR A 82 2.92 -10.20 20.49
N CYS A 83 2.78 -9.26 19.56
CA CYS A 83 2.73 -9.55 18.13
C CYS A 83 4.10 -9.96 17.57
N ASN A 84 4.29 -11.23 17.25
CA ASN A 84 5.42 -11.74 16.51
C ASN A 84 5.01 -12.14 15.09
N LEU A 85 5.51 -11.44 14.07
CA LEU A 85 5.13 -11.68 12.67
C LEU A 85 5.75 -12.94 12.05
N ASP A 86 6.70 -13.56 12.72
CA ASP A 86 7.24 -14.88 12.35
C ASP A 86 6.44 -16.03 12.98
N ASP A 87 5.44 -15.72 13.84
CA ASP A 87 4.56 -16.68 14.51
C ASP A 87 3.09 -16.41 14.20
N VAL A 88 2.50 -17.28 13.38
CA VAL A 88 1.10 -17.19 12.95
C VAL A 88 0.13 -17.28 14.14
N ASP A 89 0.46 -18.05 15.18
CA ASP A 89 -0.39 -18.20 16.35
C ASP A 89 -0.42 -16.95 17.20
N SER A 90 0.71 -16.28 17.34
CA SER A 90 0.79 -14.96 17.97
C SER A 90 -0.13 -13.95 17.27
N ILE A 91 -0.11 -13.93 15.94
CA ILE A 91 -0.95 -13.04 15.13
C ILE A 91 -2.43 -13.41 15.28
N ALA A 92 -2.76 -14.70 15.23
CA ALA A 92 -4.14 -15.18 15.37
C ALA A 92 -4.72 -14.82 16.75
N ASN A 93 -3.97 -15.03 17.82
CA ASN A 93 -4.38 -14.68 19.17
C ASN A 93 -4.64 -13.17 19.33
N LEU A 94 -3.78 -12.34 18.71
CA LEU A 94 -3.94 -10.89 18.72
C LEU A 94 -5.23 -10.45 18.00
N ILE A 95 -5.48 -10.98 16.81
CA ILE A 95 -6.67 -10.67 16.03
C ILE A 95 -7.93 -11.18 16.74
N ALA A 96 -7.91 -12.39 17.29
CA ALA A 96 -9.02 -12.96 18.07
C ALA A 96 -9.35 -12.13 19.31
N LYS A 97 -8.32 -11.62 20.01
CA LYS A 97 -8.45 -10.80 21.23
C LYS A 97 -9.17 -9.48 20.95
N TYR A 98 -8.80 -8.79 19.88
CA TYR A 98 -9.27 -7.43 19.63
C TYR A 98 -10.40 -7.34 18.61
N GLN A 99 -10.55 -8.32 17.70
CA GLN A 99 -11.52 -8.31 16.60
C GLN A 99 -11.57 -6.94 15.90
N PRO A 100 -10.45 -6.49 15.29
CA PRO A 100 -10.37 -5.16 14.72
C PRO A 100 -11.23 -5.02 13.47
N ASP A 101 -11.77 -3.81 13.24
CA ASP A 101 -12.51 -3.43 12.04
C ASP A 101 -11.57 -3.16 10.86
N PHE A 102 -10.37 -2.64 11.18
CA PHE A 102 -9.29 -2.43 10.23
C PHE A 102 -7.98 -2.99 10.77
N ILE A 103 -7.23 -3.67 9.92
CA ILE A 103 -5.87 -4.14 10.19
C ILE A 103 -4.96 -3.53 9.15
N VAL A 104 -3.99 -2.72 9.57
CA VAL A 104 -3.01 -2.11 8.69
C VAL A 104 -1.64 -2.74 8.89
N ASN A 105 -1.13 -3.42 7.86
CA ASN A 105 0.25 -3.89 7.85
C ASN A 105 1.19 -2.76 7.42
N SER A 106 1.96 -2.22 8.35
CA SER A 106 3.03 -1.26 8.11
C SER A 106 4.43 -1.83 8.41
N SER A 107 4.53 -3.15 8.58
CA SER A 107 5.75 -3.86 8.88
C SER A 107 6.54 -4.26 7.62
N ARG A 108 7.83 -4.53 7.77
CA ARG A 108 8.72 -5.03 6.71
C ARG A 108 9.73 -6.01 7.27
N VAL A 109 10.07 -7.03 6.50
CA VAL A 109 11.12 -8.01 6.83
C VAL A 109 12.50 -7.35 6.89
N TYR A 110 12.77 -6.43 5.98
CA TYR A 110 14.05 -5.71 5.89
C TYR A 110 13.80 -4.21 5.66
N PRO A 111 14.67 -3.31 6.17
CA PRO A 111 14.48 -1.87 6.01
C PRO A 111 14.49 -1.44 4.54
N GLY A 112 13.35 -0.96 4.03
CA GLY A 112 13.15 -0.62 2.61
C GLY A 112 14.09 0.46 2.07
N LEU A 113 14.50 1.43 2.90
CA LEU A 113 15.46 2.46 2.51
C LEU A 113 16.85 1.89 2.18
N LYS A 114 17.23 0.74 2.77
CA LYS A 114 18.53 0.12 2.52
C LYS A 114 18.61 -0.54 1.15
N TYR A 115 17.59 -1.30 0.75
CA TYR A 115 17.61 -1.99 -0.55
C TYR A 115 16.98 -1.18 -1.69
N GLY A 116 16.10 -0.24 -1.40
CA GLY A 116 15.47 0.60 -2.41
C GLY A 116 16.47 1.44 -3.22
N SER A 117 17.56 1.91 -2.58
CA SER A 117 18.64 2.62 -3.26
C SER A 117 19.47 1.72 -4.17
N ILE A 118 19.64 0.45 -3.80
CA ILE A 118 20.36 -0.54 -4.62
C ILE A 118 19.60 -0.80 -5.91
N SER A 119 18.28 -0.95 -5.85
CA SER A 119 17.45 -1.31 -7.00
C SER A 119 17.57 -0.36 -8.16
N TRP A 120 17.19 0.90 -7.95
CA TRP A 120 17.03 1.83 -9.05
C TRP A 120 18.34 2.12 -9.78
N LYS A 121 19.42 2.28 -9.03
CA LYS A 121 20.75 2.55 -9.60
C LYS A 121 21.33 1.38 -10.38
N ASN A 122 21.10 0.15 -9.92
CA ASN A 122 21.81 -1.02 -10.46
C ASN A 122 20.97 -1.85 -11.43
N ILE A 123 19.67 -1.99 -11.19
CA ILE A 123 18.80 -2.85 -12.01
C ILE A 123 17.55 -2.14 -12.54
N ARG A 124 17.22 -0.96 -11.99
CA ARG A 124 16.06 -0.14 -12.38
C ARG A 124 14.76 -0.96 -12.37
N ALA A 125 14.55 -1.73 -11.30
CA ALA A 125 13.39 -2.56 -11.06
C ALA A 125 13.25 -2.86 -9.57
N TYR A 126 12.03 -3.05 -9.09
CA TYR A 126 11.73 -3.36 -7.68
C TYR A 126 11.08 -4.73 -7.49
N GLY A 127 10.59 -5.35 -8.55
CA GLY A 127 9.93 -6.67 -8.48
C GLY A 127 10.77 -7.78 -7.87
N ILE A 128 12.11 -7.64 -7.90
CA ILE A 128 13.06 -8.53 -7.22
C ILE A 128 12.77 -8.66 -5.70
N TRP A 129 12.22 -7.61 -5.08
CA TRP A 129 11.97 -7.57 -3.63
C TRP A 129 10.60 -8.12 -3.21
N THR A 130 9.78 -8.58 -4.14
CA THR A 130 8.44 -9.10 -3.84
C THR A 130 8.42 -10.21 -2.78
N PRO A 131 9.40 -11.18 -2.75
CA PRO A 131 9.47 -12.19 -1.68
C PRO A 131 9.68 -11.60 -0.28
N LEU A 132 10.40 -10.48 -0.15
CA LEU A 132 10.55 -9.76 1.12
C LEU A 132 9.25 -9.05 1.52
N ALA A 133 8.54 -8.49 0.54
CA ALA A 133 7.33 -7.73 0.78
C ALA A 133 6.14 -8.60 1.20
N ILE A 134 6.05 -9.82 0.67
CA ILE A 134 4.92 -10.74 0.92
C ILE A 134 5.03 -11.52 2.23
N LYS A 135 6.24 -11.78 2.76
CA LYS A 135 6.43 -12.69 3.90
C LYS A 135 5.53 -12.36 5.10
N TYR A 136 5.56 -11.13 5.58
CA TYR A 136 4.80 -10.76 6.77
C TYR A 136 3.31 -10.62 6.49
N ILE A 137 2.91 -10.09 5.34
CA ILE A 137 1.48 -10.02 5.01
C ILE A 137 0.88 -11.42 4.79
N ARG A 138 1.64 -12.38 4.26
CA ARG A 138 1.24 -13.79 4.21
C ARG A 138 0.93 -14.33 5.62
N ASN A 139 1.85 -14.13 6.56
CA ASN A 139 1.67 -14.60 7.93
C ASN A 139 0.48 -13.90 8.63
N ILE A 140 0.27 -12.61 8.37
CA ILE A 140 -0.90 -11.88 8.88
C ILE A 140 -2.19 -12.49 8.32
N MET A 141 -2.25 -12.81 7.03
CA MET A 141 -3.44 -13.41 6.43
C MET A 141 -3.69 -14.84 6.91
N LEU A 142 -2.64 -15.62 7.18
CA LEU A 142 -2.78 -16.94 7.82
C LEU A 142 -3.32 -16.80 9.25
N GLY A 143 -2.80 -15.88 10.04
CA GLY A 143 -3.30 -15.57 11.39
C GLY A 143 -4.74 -15.03 11.35
N TYR A 144 -5.06 -14.17 10.39
CA TYR A 144 -6.41 -13.65 10.16
C TYR A 144 -7.43 -14.78 9.88
N THR A 145 -7.06 -15.71 9.00
CA THR A 145 -7.91 -16.87 8.71
C THR A 145 -8.09 -17.75 9.95
N LYS A 146 -7.01 -18.03 10.69
CA LYS A 146 -7.07 -18.84 11.91
C LYS A 146 -7.91 -18.20 13.01
N ALA A 147 -7.91 -16.87 13.10
CA ALA A 147 -8.69 -16.09 14.07
C ALA A 147 -10.14 -15.84 13.62
N GLU A 148 -10.55 -16.32 12.45
CA GLU A 148 -11.83 -15.99 11.80
C GLU A 148 -12.06 -14.47 11.75
N GLY A 149 -11.00 -13.71 11.39
CA GLY A 149 -11.02 -12.26 11.34
C GLY A 149 -12.11 -11.74 10.39
N LYS A 150 -12.76 -10.63 10.77
CA LYS A 150 -13.88 -10.04 10.01
C LYS A 150 -13.60 -8.60 9.54
N GLY A 151 -12.49 -8.01 9.97
CA GLY A 151 -12.14 -6.65 9.59
C GLY A 151 -11.52 -6.54 8.20
N ILE A 152 -11.41 -5.32 7.72
CA ILE A 152 -10.71 -4.97 6.47
C ILE A 152 -9.20 -5.00 6.71
N VAL A 153 -8.47 -5.67 5.82
CA VAL A 153 -7.00 -5.73 5.87
C VAL A 153 -6.40 -4.86 4.79
N ILE A 154 -5.50 -3.94 5.19
CA ILE A 154 -4.77 -3.02 4.30
C ILE A 154 -3.28 -3.36 4.36
N ASN A 155 -2.66 -3.59 3.19
CA ASN A 155 -1.22 -3.85 3.09
C ASN A 155 -0.48 -2.67 2.48
N THR A 156 0.63 -2.24 3.09
CA THR A 156 1.43 -1.08 2.61
C THR A 156 2.66 -1.48 1.80
N SER A 157 2.98 -2.77 1.68
CA SER A 157 4.25 -3.21 1.07
C SER A 157 4.03 -3.89 -0.28
N TYR A 158 4.37 -3.20 -1.39
CA TYR A 158 4.32 -3.70 -2.76
C TYR A 158 3.01 -4.44 -3.09
N SER A 159 1.90 -3.78 -2.76
CA SER A 159 0.58 -4.41 -2.73
C SER A 159 0.08 -4.85 -4.10
N ASP A 160 0.46 -4.14 -5.16
CA ASP A 160 0.15 -4.44 -6.55
C ASP A 160 0.76 -5.77 -7.07
N GLY A 161 1.73 -6.33 -6.34
CA GLY A 161 2.30 -7.65 -6.60
C GLY A 161 1.99 -8.68 -5.50
N THR A 162 2.05 -8.29 -4.22
CA THR A 162 1.89 -9.23 -3.10
C THR A 162 0.45 -9.73 -2.92
N ILE A 163 -0.55 -8.87 -3.10
CA ILE A 163 -1.96 -9.23 -2.97
C ILE A 163 -2.38 -10.20 -4.09
N PRO A 164 -2.08 -9.93 -5.38
CA PRO A 164 -2.33 -10.89 -6.46
C PRO A 164 -1.63 -12.25 -6.24
N TRP A 165 -0.42 -12.23 -5.68
CA TRP A 165 0.30 -13.48 -5.41
C TRP A 165 -0.42 -14.33 -4.36
N LEU A 166 -0.85 -13.75 -3.24
CA LEU A 166 -1.66 -14.45 -2.25
C LEU A 166 -2.95 -15.00 -2.85
N LYS A 167 -3.70 -14.19 -3.62
CA LYS A 167 -4.91 -14.63 -4.31
C LYS A 167 -4.65 -15.81 -5.24
N SER A 168 -3.61 -15.73 -6.08
CA SER A 168 -3.25 -16.78 -7.03
C SER A 168 -2.80 -18.08 -6.35
N SER A 169 -2.38 -17.99 -5.08
CA SER A 169 -2.02 -19.13 -4.23
C SER A 169 -3.22 -19.78 -3.56
N GLY A 170 -4.45 -19.27 -3.77
CA GLY A 170 -5.67 -19.81 -3.18
C GLY A 170 -5.81 -19.58 -1.68
N VAL A 171 -5.05 -18.63 -1.11
CA VAL A 171 -5.10 -18.27 0.31
C VAL A 171 -5.81 -16.93 0.51
N ALA A 172 -6.18 -16.62 1.75
CA ALA A 172 -6.73 -15.31 2.09
C ALA A 172 -5.72 -14.19 1.75
N TYR A 173 -6.24 -13.05 1.33
CA TYR A 173 -5.44 -11.90 0.90
C TYR A 173 -6.05 -10.58 1.41
N PRO A 174 -5.25 -9.51 1.55
CA PRO A 174 -5.75 -8.19 1.96
C PRO A 174 -6.84 -7.64 1.03
N ASP A 175 -7.79 -6.92 1.61
CA ASP A 175 -8.87 -6.29 0.85
C ASP A 175 -8.34 -5.13 -0.01
N PHE A 176 -7.41 -4.34 0.57
CA PHE A 176 -6.82 -3.18 -0.08
C PHE A 176 -5.31 -3.13 0.06
N GLY A 177 -4.68 -2.53 -0.94
CA GLY A 177 -3.32 -2.07 -0.86
C GLY A 177 -3.23 -0.56 -0.69
N SER A 178 -2.09 -0.11 -0.18
CA SER A 178 -1.74 1.30 -0.05
C SER A 178 -0.25 1.51 -0.38
N GLY A 179 0.22 2.73 -0.37
CA GLY A 179 1.64 3.03 -0.48
C GLY A 179 2.03 3.83 -1.72
N ASN A 180 3.12 3.44 -2.36
CA ASN A 180 3.76 4.28 -3.37
C ASN A 180 2.86 4.72 -4.52
N LEU A 181 2.05 3.83 -5.07
CA LEU A 181 1.15 4.15 -6.19
C LEU A 181 0.19 5.30 -5.88
N ASN A 182 -0.21 5.47 -4.62
CA ASN A 182 -1.04 6.59 -4.19
C ASN A 182 -0.30 7.94 -4.23
N HIS A 183 1.04 7.94 -4.33
CA HIS A 183 1.83 9.17 -4.41
C HIS A 183 1.76 9.84 -5.78
N LEU A 184 1.40 9.10 -6.81
CA LEU A 184 1.35 9.62 -8.18
C LEU A 184 0.15 10.55 -8.39
N LEU A 185 -1.02 10.22 -7.81
CA LEU A 185 -2.23 11.02 -7.98
C LEU A 185 -2.06 12.49 -7.57
N PRO A 186 -1.57 12.83 -6.36
CA PRO A 186 -1.37 14.23 -6.00
C PRO A 186 -0.30 14.92 -6.85
N ARG A 187 0.71 14.19 -7.36
CA ARG A 187 1.68 14.74 -8.30
C ARG A 187 1.03 15.13 -9.63
N LEU A 188 0.17 14.27 -10.15
CA LEU A 188 -0.62 14.56 -11.33
C LEU A 188 -1.54 15.76 -11.11
N LYS A 189 -2.25 15.83 -9.98
CA LYS A 189 -3.08 16.99 -9.64
C LYS A 189 -2.27 18.30 -9.64
N PHE A 190 -1.09 18.32 -9.03
CA PHE A 190 -0.21 19.50 -9.06
C PHE A 190 0.30 19.82 -10.47
N ALA A 191 0.71 18.82 -11.24
CA ALA A 191 1.18 19.02 -12.60
C ALA A 191 0.08 19.59 -13.50
N ILE A 192 -1.14 19.05 -13.41
CA ILE A 192 -2.30 19.50 -14.17
C ILE A 192 -2.71 20.91 -13.73
N ALA A 193 -2.77 21.19 -12.43
CA ALA A 193 -3.09 22.53 -11.93
C ALA A 193 -2.13 23.60 -12.48
N ASN A 194 -0.83 23.28 -12.51
CA ASN A 194 0.18 24.16 -13.10
C ASN A 194 -0.05 24.35 -14.61
N GLU A 195 -0.46 23.28 -15.34
CA GLU A 195 -0.72 23.35 -16.78
C GLU A 195 -1.89 24.24 -17.11
N ILE A 196 -3.00 24.12 -16.39
CA ILE A 196 -4.20 24.91 -16.63
C ILE A 196 -4.20 26.28 -15.91
N GLY A 197 -3.14 26.58 -15.16
CA GLY A 197 -2.97 27.88 -14.49
C GLY A 197 -3.91 28.12 -13.31
N THR A 198 -4.27 27.05 -12.56
CA THR A 198 -5.11 27.19 -11.35
C THR A 198 -4.34 26.86 -10.07
N ALA A 199 -4.75 27.47 -8.96
CA ALA A 199 -4.32 27.08 -7.62
C ALA A 199 -5.22 25.99 -7.01
N ASP A 200 -6.36 25.70 -7.59
CA ASP A 200 -7.43 24.86 -7.03
C ASP A 200 -7.23 23.38 -7.37
N PHE A 201 -6.03 22.84 -7.12
CA PHE A 201 -5.68 21.45 -7.43
C PHE A 201 -6.59 20.40 -6.76
N TRP A 202 -7.32 20.76 -5.71
CA TRP A 202 -8.31 19.89 -5.06
C TRP A 202 -9.58 19.67 -5.89
N ASN A 203 -9.87 20.55 -6.87
CA ASN A 203 -10.99 20.42 -7.82
C ASN A 203 -10.60 19.63 -9.09
N ILE A 204 -9.38 19.08 -9.13
CA ILE A 204 -8.93 18.22 -10.22
C ILE A 204 -9.17 16.77 -9.81
N ASP A 205 -9.94 16.04 -10.60
CA ASP A 205 -10.06 14.59 -10.52
C ASP A 205 -9.11 13.94 -11.51
N VAL A 206 -8.49 12.83 -11.07
CA VAL A 206 -7.55 12.06 -11.88
C VAL A 206 -7.94 10.60 -11.85
N ASP A 207 -8.19 10.03 -13.02
CA ASP A 207 -8.38 8.62 -13.25
C ASP A 207 -7.13 8.03 -13.89
N ILE A 208 -6.55 7.04 -13.25
CA ILE A 208 -5.34 6.37 -13.71
C ILE A 208 -5.39 4.89 -13.30
N ALA A 209 -4.87 4.02 -14.18
CA ALA A 209 -4.51 2.67 -13.83
C ALA A 209 -3.02 2.46 -14.15
N THR A 210 -2.26 2.02 -13.15
CA THR A 210 -0.80 1.88 -13.27
C THR A 210 -0.25 0.91 -12.23
N ALA A 211 0.99 0.44 -12.40
CA ALA A 211 1.69 -0.37 -11.42
C ALA A 211 2.96 0.33 -10.90
N HIS A 212 3.60 -0.26 -9.93
CA HIS A 212 4.67 0.33 -9.13
C HIS A 212 5.84 0.91 -9.97
N PHE A 213 6.19 0.29 -11.10
CA PHE A 213 7.26 0.79 -11.96
C PHE A 213 7.00 2.22 -12.43
N HIS A 214 5.78 2.49 -12.91
CA HIS A 214 5.42 3.81 -13.43
C HIS A 214 5.28 4.87 -12.34
N ASP A 215 4.82 4.51 -11.12
CA ASP A 215 4.93 5.45 -9.99
C ASP A 215 6.37 5.92 -9.81
N VAL A 216 7.31 4.98 -9.85
CA VAL A 216 8.73 5.31 -9.62
C VAL A 216 9.33 6.09 -10.78
N VAL A 217 9.16 5.64 -12.03
CA VAL A 217 9.80 6.28 -13.19
C VAL A 217 9.21 7.67 -13.45
N ILE A 218 7.90 7.83 -13.35
CA ILE A 218 7.23 9.13 -13.49
C ILE A 218 7.68 10.07 -12.36
N SER A 219 7.65 9.61 -11.12
CA SER A 219 8.03 10.44 -9.97
C SER A 219 9.49 10.88 -9.96
N LYS A 220 10.40 10.12 -10.56
CA LYS A 220 11.84 10.38 -10.58
C LYS A 220 12.33 10.99 -11.89
N GLU A 221 11.76 10.59 -13.01
CA GLU A 221 12.30 10.86 -14.34
C GLU A 221 11.29 11.56 -15.26
N GLY A 222 10.02 11.62 -14.90
CA GLY A 222 8.98 12.32 -15.65
C GLY A 222 8.69 11.70 -17.00
N GLN A 223 8.77 10.37 -17.10
CA GLN A 223 8.58 9.63 -18.37
C GLN A 223 7.82 8.33 -18.15
N ASN A 224 7.33 7.71 -19.21
CA ASN A 224 6.51 6.50 -19.19
C ASN A 224 7.18 5.28 -19.85
N GLU A 225 8.49 5.31 -20.12
CA GLU A 225 9.23 4.22 -20.79
C GLU A 225 8.64 3.78 -22.13
N GLY A 226 7.97 4.70 -22.83
CA GLY A 226 7.30 4.40 -24.10
C GLY A 226 5.97 3.63 -23.94
N LEU A 227 5.47 3.47 -22.74
CA LEU A 227 4.17 2.86 -22.44
C LEU A 227 3.16 3.93 -22.02
N GLU A 228 2.29 4.32 -22.94
CA GLU A 228 1.22 5.26 -22.68
C GLU A 228 0.34 4.76 -21.51
N GLN A 229 0.10 5.64 -20.54
CA GLN A 229 -0.70 5.35 -19.37
C GLN A 229 -2.19 5.58 -19.65
N LEU A 230 -3.05 4.78 -19.01
CA LEU A 230 -4.47 5.10 -18.92
C LEU A 230 -4.62 6.26 -17.93
N LEU A 231 -4.66 7.48 -18.45
CA LEU A 231 -4.72 8.72 -17.66
C LEU A 231 -5.78 9.63 -18.26
N LYS A 232 -6.76 9.99 -17.45
CA LYS A 232 -7.71 11.06 -17.71
C LYS A 232 -7.81 11.99 -16.52
N ALA A 233 -8.17 13.23 -16.78
CA ALA A 233 -8.42 14.19 -15.71
C ALA A 233 -9.60 15.10 -16.06
N SER A 234 -10.24 15.62 -15.01
CA SER A 234 -11.25 16.67 -15.12
C SER A 234 -10.99 17.78 -14.10
N TYR A 235 -11.44 18.98 -14.40
CA TYR A 235 -11.44 20.13 -13.49
C TYR A 235 -12.88 20.63 -13.35
N ASN A 236 -13.38 20.66 -12.11
CA ASN A 236 -14.80 20.97 -11.83
C ASN A 236 -15.79 20.09 -12.62
N GLY A 237 -15.43 18.84 -12.90
CA GLY A 237 -16.23 17.89 -13.66
C GLY A 237 -16.12 18.00 -15.19
N GLU A 238 -15.37 18.97 -15.72
CA GLU A 238 -15.11 19.11 -17.16
C GLU A 238 -13.79 18.42 -17.53
N GLU A 239 -13.83 17.55 -18.57
CA GLU A 239 -12.64 16.81 -19.02
C GLU A 239 -11.57 17.76 -19.54
N ILE A 240 -10.30 17.52 -19.11
CA ILE A 240 -9.13 18.27 -19.54
C ILE A 240 -8.39 17.45 -20.60
N LYS A 241 -8.09 18.07 -21.74
CA LYS A 241 -7.17 17.48 -22.73
C LYS A 241 -5.73 17.62 -22.23
N LEU A 242 -5.07 16.49 -22.04
CA LEU A 242 -3.71 16.43 -21.53
C LEU A 242 -2.72 16.02 -22.65
N ASP A 243 -1.61 16.75 -22.75
CA ASP A 243 -0.40 16.18 -23.31
C ASP A 243 0.28 15.34 -22.22
N GLN A 244 0.20 14.01 -22.35
CA GLN A 244 0.65 13.10 -21.30
C GLN A 244 2.14 13.29 -21.01
N ASP A 245 2.98 13.41 -22.04
CA ASP A 245 4.43 13.54 -21.86
C ASP A 245 4.80 14.82 -21.11
N ASP A 246 4.11 15.94 -21.38
CA ASP A 246 4.36 17.19 -20.68
C ASP A 246 3.87 17.17 -19.24
N ILE A 247 2.73 16.54 -18.98
CA ILE A 247 2.23 16.36 -17.61
C ILE A 247 3.17 15.47 -16.79
N LEU A 248 3.64 14.35 -17.35
CA LEU A 248 4.54 13.44 -16.64
C LEU A 248 5.87 14.10 -16.26
N LYS A 249 6.45 14.94 -17.13
CA LYS A 249 7.65 15.74 -16.80
C LYS A 249 7.43 16.64 -15.57
N LYS A 250 6.24 17.23 -15.43
CA LYS A 250 5.87 18.10 -14.32
C LYS A 250 5.57 17.35 -13.01
N CYS A 251 5.42 16.01 -13.07
CA CYS A 251 5.27 15.16 -11.88
C CYS A 251 6.55 14.97 -11.06
N VAL A 252 7.71 15.38 -11.59
CA VAL A 252 8.99 15.29 -10.88
C VAL A 252 9.06 16.37 -9.80
N ILE A 253 8.67 16.03 -8.59
CA ILE A 253 8.71 16.93 -7.44
C ILE A 253 9.87 16.53 -6.54
N THR A 254 10.80 17.48 -6.30
CA THR A 254 11.97 17.25 -5.43
C THR A 254 11.54 16.99 -3.99
N MET A 255 11.91 15.84 -3.47
CA MET A 255 11.61 15.41 -2.10
C MET A 255 12.82 14.71 -1.47
N PRO A 256 13.02 14.79 -0.13
CA PRO A 256 14.07 14.03 0.53
C PRO A 256 13.83 12.52 0.36
N THR A 257 14.92 11.74 0.27
CA THR A 257 14.88 10.27 0.10
C THR A 257 15.10 9.53 1.42
N ASP A 258 14.56 10.08 2.50
CA ASP A 258 14.65 9.54 3.86
C ASP A 258 13.29 9.00 4.37
N SER A 259 13.23 8.68 5.67
CA SER A 259 12.04 8.15 6.31
C SER A 259 10.85 9.13 6.34
N LYS A 260 11.05 10.42 6.08
CA LYS A 260 9.96 11.41 5.99
C LYS A 260 9.00 11.10 4.85
N ARG A 261 9.49 10.47 3.77
CA ARG A 261 8.61 10.01 2.66
C ARG A 261 7.55 9.00 3.10
N ASN A 262 7.76 8.30 4.21
CA ASN A 262 6.78 7.37 4.76
C ASN A 262 5.52 8.06 5.29
N MET A 263 5.53 9.38 5.43
CA MET A 263 4.34 10.19 5.66
C MET A 263 3.30 9.98 4.55
N MET A 264 3.72 9.90 3.29
CA MET A 264 2.83 9.67 2.15
C MET A 264 2.22 8.25 2.18
N ASN A 265 3.02 7.24 2.57
CA ASN A 265 2.50 5.87 2.73
C ASN A 265 1.45 5.80 3.87
N ALA A 266 1.68 6.51 4.96
CA ALA A 266 0.73 6.60 6.06
C ALA A 266 -0.54 7.34 5.64
N SER A 267 -0.41 8.41 4.84
CA SER A 267 -1.56 9.15 4.29
C SER A 267 -2.42 8.26 3.41
N SER A 268 -1.83 7.39 2.59
CA SER A 268 -2.63 6.47 1.75
C SER A 268 -3.38 5.42 2.57
N ASN A 269 -2.83 4.95 3.70
CA ASN A 269 -3.57 4.09 4.63
C ASN A 269 -4.73 4.84 5.29
N PHE A 270 -4.46 6.06 5.74
CA PHE A 270 -5.46 6.91 6.37
C PHE A 270 -6.59 7.26 5.40
N ASP A 271 -6.27 7.59 4.16
CA ASP A 271 -7.23 7.92 3.10
C ASP A 271 -8.23 6.78 2.86
N ILE A 272 -7.77 5.54 2.75
CA ILE A 272 -8.63 4.36 2.59
C ILE A 272 -9.58 4.21 3.78
N ILE A 273 -9.07 4.29 5.01
CA ILE A 273 -9.88 4.19 6.23
C ILE A 273 -10.89 5.33 6.28
N ASN A 274 -10.44 6.56 6.04
CA ASN A 274 -11.27 7.75 6.09
C ASN A 274 -12.36 7.74 5.02
N CYS A 275 -12.06 7.36 3.78
CA CYS A 275 -13.04 7.24 2.71
C CYS A 275 -14.13 6.21 3.05
N ILE A 276 -13.75 5.04 3.60
CA ILE A 276 -14.72 4.02 4.02
C ILE A 276 -15.61 4.57 5.15
N LEU A 277 -15.02 5.14 6.22
CA LEU A 277 -15.80 5.67 7.33
C LEU A 277 -16.69 6.83 6.91
N THR A 278 -16.20 7.75 6.07
CA THR A 278 -17.00 8.85 5.54
C THR A 278 -18.18 8.34 4.70
N ALA A 279 -17.94 7.39 3.79
CA ALA A 279 -19.00 6.81 2.98
C ALA A 279 -20.12 6.19 3.84
N LEU A 280 -19.73 5.46 4.89
CA LEU A 280 -20.68 4.78 5.77
C LEU A 280 -21.41 5.72 6.72
N ARG A 281 -20.76 6.77 7.24
CA ARG A 281 -21.31 7.76 8.17
C ARG A 281 -22.24 8.76 7.51
N GLU A 282 -21.81 9.25 6.34
CA GLU A 282 -22.51 10.32 5.61
C GLU A 282 -23.47 9.78 4.54
N ASN A 283 -23.58 8.45 4.42
CA ASN A 283 -24.39 7.77 3.40
C ASN A 283 -24.09 8.33 1.99
N THR A 284 -22.82 8.38 1.63
CA THR A 284 -22.33 8.95 0.38
C THR A 284 -21.42 7.97 -0.36
N LYS A 285 -20.99 8.35 -1.56
CA LYS A 285 -19.96 7.66 -2.32
C LYS A 285 -18.62 8.33 -2.11
N MET A 286 -17.60 7.53 -1.86
CA MET A 286 -16.22 8.01 -1.78
C MET A 286 -15.35 7.24 -2.76
N LYS A 287 -14.39 7.97 -3.39
CA LYS A 287 -13.43 7.41 -4.33
C LYS A 287 -12.04 7.48 -3.75
N PHE A 288 -11.29 6.39 -3.85
CA PHE A 288 -9.88 6.33 -3.49
C PHE A 288 -9.12 5.43 -4.47
N PHE A 289 -7.81 5.39 -4.37
CA PHE A 289 -6.96 4.54 -5.20
C PHE A 289 -6.36 3.42 -4.38
N SER A 290 -6.41 2.16 -4.89
CA SER A 290 -5.87 1.01 -4.17
C SER A 290 -5.10 0.06 -5.09
N PRO A 291 -3.78 -0.15 -4.83
CA PRO A 291 -3.03 -1.20 -5.50
C PRO A 291 -3.41 -2.59 -4.98
N GLY A 292 -3.48 -3.55 -5.89
CA GLY A 292 -3.78 -4.95 -5.55
C GLY A 292 -5.23 -5.25 -5.19
N VAL A 293 -6.13 -4.27 -5.27
CA VAL A 293 -7.53 -4.44 -4.87
C VAL A 293 -8.19 -5.62 -5.59
N PHE A 294 -8.99 -6.38 -4.84
CA PHE A 294 -9.62 -7.63 -5.30
C PHE A 294 -8.63 -8.66 -5.86
N GLY A 295 -7.34 -8.54 -5.50
CA GLY A 295 -6.28 -9.43 -5.97
C GLY A 295 -5.90 -9.22 -7.44
N ASN A 296 -6.14 -8.05 -8.00
CA ASN A 296 -5.70 -7.68 -9.34
C ASN A 296 -4.29 -7.06 -9.32
N ILE A 297 -3.52 -7.31 -10.38
CA ILE A 297 -2.17 -6.74 -10.55
C ILE A 297 -2.28 -5.23 -10.82
N GLY A 298 -1.46 -4.43 -10.12
CA GLY A 298 -1.42 -2.99 -10.27
C GLY A 298 -2.39 -2.25 -9.38
N GLY A 299 -2.62 -0.97 -9.67
CA GLY A 299 -3.48 -0.07 -8.91
C GLY A 299 -4.71 0.37 -9.70
N PHE A 300 -5.79 0.62 -8.99
CA PHE A 300 -7.10 0.93 -9.56
C PHE A 300 -7.81 2.02 -8.78
N PRO A 301 -8.62 2.86 -9.44
CA PRO A 301 -9.61 3.67 -8.76
C PRO A 301 -10.71 2.77 -8.17
N VAL A 302 -11.13 3.07 -6.96
CA VAL A 302 -12.12 2.28 -6.19
C VAL A 302 -13.20 3.21 -5.67
N ILE A 303 -14.45 2.78 -5.78
CA ILE A 303 -15.60 3.45 -5.18
C ILE A 303 -16.11 2.60 -4.03
N VAL A 304 -16.26 3.22 -2.85
CA VAL A 304 -17.09 2.71 -1.77
C VAL A 304 -18.39 3.50 -1.74
N ASP A 305 -19.50 2.78 -1.79
CA ASP A 305 -20.86 3.34 -1.84
C ASP A 305 -21.58 3.00 -0.53
N GLY A 306 -21.76 4.03 0.30
CA GLY A 306 -22.48 3.95 1.57
C GLY A 306 -23.92 4.45 1.50
N THR A 307 -24.45 4.77 0.31
CA THR A 307 -25.77 5.43 0.16
C THR A 307 -26.96 4.53 0.52
N THR A 308 -26.75 3.24 0.66
CA THR A 308 -27.79 2.27 1.03
C THR A 308 -27.42 1.50 2.28
N ASP A 309 -28.37 0.78 2.88
CA ASP A 309 -28.13 -0.11 4.03
C ASP A 309 -27.20 -1.28 3.67
N GLU A 310 -27.09 -1.59 2.38
CA GLU A 310 -26.20 -2.60 1.79
C GLU A 310 -25.01 -1.89 1.12
N PRO A 311 -23.99 -1.48 1.88
CA PRO A 311 -22.83 -0.78 1.30
C PRO A 311 -22.05 -1.68 0.37
N THR A 312 -21.57 -1.11 -0.73
CA THR A 312 -20.79 -1.84 -1.74
C THR A 312 -19.41 -1.21 -1.96
N CYS A 313 -18.51 -2.00 -2.53
CA CYS A 313 -17.20 -1.52 -2.94
C CYS A 313 -16.78 -2.22 -4.24
N HIS A 314 -16.36 -1.44 -5.22
CA HIS A 314 -15.98 -1.95 -6.55
C HIS A 314 -14.91 -1.07 -7.20
N ILE A 315 -14.23 -1.62 -8.22
CA ILE A 315 -13.35 -0.85 -9.08
C ILE A 315 -14.20 0.12 -9.91
N ASP A 316 -13.77 1.37 -10.03
CA ASP A 316 -14.44 2.37 -10.86
C ASP A 316 -14.12 2.13 -12.34
N GLU A 317 -15.07 1.61 -13.07
CA GLU A 317 -15.00 1.38 -14.53
C GLU A 317 -15.65 2.51 -15.35
N SER A 318 -16.00 3.62 -14.73
CA SER A 318 -16.69 4.72 -15.42
C SER A 318 -15.84 5.41 -16.50
N VAL A 319 -14.49 5.31 -16.39
CA VAL A 319 -13.55 5.98 -17.28
C VAL A 319 -12.77 4.98 -18.15
N PHE A 320 -12.35 3.87 -17.59
CA PHE A 320 -11.59 2.80 -18.26
C PHE A 320 -12.20 1.45 -17.94
N SER A 321 -12.22 0.54 -18.92
CA SER A 321 -12.67 -0.83 -18.65
C SER A 321 -11.69 -1.57 -17.73
N LEU A 322 -12.18 -2.52 -16.94
CA LEU A 322 -11.33 -3.33 -16.07
C LEU A 322 -10.25 -4.09 -16.86
N ASP A 323 -10.62 -4.61 -18.04
CA ASP A 323 -9.67 -5.36 -18.90
C ASP A 323 -8.53 -4.46 -19.40
N ASP A 324 -8.81 -3.22 -19.80
CA ASP A 324 -7.78 -2.26 -20.21
C ASP A 324 -6.85 -1.92 -19.03
N MET A 325 -7.43 -1.67 -17.86
CA MET A 325 -6.66 -1.38 -16.64
C MET A 325 -5.75 -2.56 -16.26
N ILE A 326 -6.25 -3.79 -16.28
CA ILE A 326 -5.47 -5.00 -15.99
C ILE A 326 -4.34 -5.17 -17.02
N SER A 327 -4.63 -4.97 -18.32
CA SER A 327 -3.64 -5.08 -19.37
C SER A 327 -2.47 -4.11 -19.17
N LYS A 328 -2.78 -2.83 -18.95
CA LYS A 328 -1.75 -1.79 -18.71
C LYS A 328 -0.94 -2.02 -17.44
N ASN A 329 -1.60 -2.45 -16.38
CA ASN A 329 -0.93 -2.77 -15.12
C ASN A 329 0.05 -3.94 -15.28
N ARG A 330 -0.28 -4.97 -16.08
CA ARG A 330 0.63 -6.10 -16.40
C ARG A 330 1.83 -5.66 -17.20
N GLU A 331 1.64 -4.80 -18.21
CA GLU A 331 2.75 -4.22 -18.99
C GLU A 331 3.72 -3.44 -18.08
N SER A 332 3.16 -2.63 -17.15
CA SER A 332 3.94 -1.88 -16.17
C SER A 332 4.70 -2.81 -15.19
N LEU A 333 4.07 -3.87 -14.71
CA LEU A 333 4.68 -4.84 -13.80
C LEU A 333 5.85 -5.60 -14.48
N ALA A 334 5.73 -5.89 -15.77
CA ALA A 334 6.80 -6.52 -16.55
C ALA A 334 8.07 -5.64 -16.61
N LEU A 335 7.91 -4.31 -16.69
CA LEU A 335 9.04 -3.38 -16.61
C LEU A 335 9.69 -3.36 -15.22
N ASP A 336 8.93 -3.64 -14.16
CA ASP A 336 9.44 -3.81 -12.79
C ASP A 336 10.13 -5.19 -12.57
N GLY A 337 10.18 -6.01 -13.60
CA GLY A 337 10.88 -7.29 -13.60
C GLY A 337 10.02 -8.49 -13.25
N VAL A 338 8.72 -8.35 -13.09
CA VAL A 338 7.77 -9.44 -12.85
C VAL A 338 6.98 -9.70 -14.15
N GLU A 339 7.20 -10.86 -14.76
CA GLU A 339 6.52 -11.27 -15.99
C GLU A 339 5.05 -11.59 -15.75
N ASP A 340 4.78 -12.33 -14.68
CA ASP A 340 3.41 -12.71 -14.29
C ASP A 340 3.34 -13.17 -12.83
N ILE A 341 2.11 -13.19 -12.31
CA ILE A 341 1.77 -13.76 -11.00
C ILE A 341 0.56 -14.67 -11.23
N ARG A 342 0.78 -15.98 -11.20
CA ARG A 342 -0.25 -16.98 -11.47
C ARG A 342 0.04 -18.34 -10.84
N ASN A 343 -0.99 -19.10 -10.57
CA ASN A 343 -0.90 -20.46 -10.03
C ASN A 343 -0.01 -20.57 -8.77
N GLY A 344 -0.09 -19.56 -7.89
CA GLY A 344 0.71 -19.50 -6.68
C GLY A 344 2.18 -19.17 -6.91
N CYS A 345 2.57 -18.71 -8.09
CA CYS A 345 3.96 -18.43 -8.44
C CYS A 345 4.15 -16.96 -8.85
N LEU A 346 5.26 -16.37 -8.39
CA LEU A 346 5.84 -15.17 -8.96
C LEU A 346 6.82 -15.57 -10.06
N ILE A 347 6.71 -14.98 -11.24
CA ILE A 347 7.54 -15.28 -12.40
C ILE A 347 8.34 -14.03 -12.75
N TYR A 348 9.67 -14.11 -12.68
CA TYR A 348 10.55 -13.00 -13.06
C TYR A 348 10.76 -12.94 -14.56
N THR A 349 10.95 -11.72 -15.09
CA THR A 349 11.36 -11.55 -16.48
C THR A 349 12.82 -11.99 -16.67
N ASP A 350 13.16 -12.50 -17.86
CA ASP A 350 14.54 -12.83 -18.20
C ASP A 350 15.45 -11.59 -18.18
N ALA A 351 14.86 -10.42 -18.46
CA ALA A 351 15.58 -9.15 -18.36
C ALA A 351 16.03 -8.85 -16.93
N LEU A 352 15.17 -9.06 -15.91
CA LEU A 352 15.53 -8.88 -14.52
C LEU A 352 16.60 -9.88 -14.07
N ILE A 353 16.49 -11.16 -14.48
CA ILE A 353 17.48 -12.19 -14.15
C ILE A 353 18.86 -11.79 -14.67
N ARG A 354 18.96 -11.40 -15.95
CA ARG A 354 20.23 -10.90 -16.52
C ARG A 354 20.75 -9.63 -15.83
N LYS A 355 19.87 -8.69 -15.47
CA LYS A 355 20.28 -7.48 -14.73
C LYS A 355 20.83 -7.84 -13.34
N SER A 356 20.20 -8.77 -12.63
CA SER A 356 20.66 -9.25 -11.32
C SER A 356 22.03 -9.92 -11.41
N GLU A 357 22.21 -10.79 -12.38
CA GLU A 357 23.49 -11.47 -12.62
C GLU A 357 24.60 -10.46 -12.92
N LYS A 358 24.32 -9.49 -13.78
CA LYS A 358 25.31 -8.43 -14.12
C LYS A 358 25.64 -7.52 -12.95
N ALA A 359 24.63 -7.11 -12.18
CA ALA A 359 24.80 -6.11 -11.11
C ALA A 359 25.31 -6.71 -9.80
N PHE A 360 24.86 -7.90 -9.45
CA PHE A 360 25.11 -8.51 -8.16
C PHE A 360 25.93 -9.82 -8.24
N GLY A 361 26.11 -10.38 -9.43
CA GLY A 361 26.75 -11.68 -9.63
C GLY A 361 25.86 -12.86 -9.21
N VAL A 362 24.54 -12.66 -9.16
CA VAL A 362 23.57 -13.61 -8.64
C VAL A 362 22.47 -13.89 -9.65
N THR A 363 22.27 -15.17 -9.99
CA THR A 363 21.18 -15.61 -10.87
C THR A 363 19.92 -15.86 -10.06
N LEU A 364 18.86 -15.11 -10.34
CA LEU A 364 17.55 -15.30 -9.73
C LEU A 364 16.86 -16.57 -10.26
N PRO A 365 16.05 -17.28 -9.43
CA PRO A 365 15.16 -18.30 -9.95
C PRO A 365 14.13 -17.69 -10.90
N LYS A 366 13.83 -18.33 -12.03
CA LYS A 366 12.80 -17.83 -12.97
C LYS A 366 11.43 -17.80 -12.32
N ILE A 367 11.11 -18.79 -11.49
CA ILE A 367 9.81 -18.99 -10.84
C ILE A 367 10.02 -19.13 -9.34
N VAL A 368 9.26 -18.37 -8.58
CA VAL A 368 9.22 -18.44 -7.12
C VAL A 368 7.83 -18.95 -6.69
N PRO A 369 7.69 -20.21 -6.31
CA PRO A 369 6.45 -20.74 -5.75
C PRO A 369 6.14 -20.13 -4.38
N TYR A 370 4.87 -20.11 -4.01
CA TYR A 370 4.38 -19.65 -2.70
C TYR A 370 5.11 -20.30 -1.52
N ASP A 371 5.37 -21.60 -1.58
CA ASP A 371 6.05 -22.34 -0.52
C ASP A 371 7.53 -21.98 -0.38
N ASN A 372 8.13 -21.33 -1.39
CA ASN A 372 9.52 -20.93 -1.40
C ASN A 372 9.74 -19.45 -1.01
N ILE A 373 8.70 -18.74 -0.57
CA ILE A 373 8.79 -17.31 -0.20
C ILE A 373 9.90 -17.09 0.84
N ASP A 374 9.92 -17.87 1.92
CA ASP A 374 10.89 -17.67 3.01
C ASP A 374 12.32 -17.94 2.55
N ALA A 375 12.56 -19.04 1.88
CA ALA A 375 13.88 -19.38 1.35
C ALA A 375 14.37 -18.34 0.33
N THR A 376 13.47 -17.82 -0.53
CA THR A 376 13.83 -16.79 -1.50
C THR A 376 14.09 -15.44 -0.81
N ALA A 377 13.32 -15.09 0.21
CA ALA A 377 13.56 -13.87 0.99
C ALA A 377 14.94 -13.91 1.70
N GLU A 378 15.30 -15.03 2.30
CA GLU A 378 16.60 -15.25 2.94
C GLU A 378 17.75 -15.19 1.93
N PHE A 379 17.59 -15.86 0.78
CA PHE A 379 18.54 -15.79 -0.33
C PHE A 379 18.77 -14.34 -0.79
N ILE A 380 17.70 -13.58 -1.02
CA ILE A 380 17.82 -12.17 -1.44
C ILE A 380 18.56 -11.33 -0.39
N ILE A 381 18.29 -11.53 0.89
CA ILE A 381 18.99 -10.78 1.95
C ILE A 381 20.47 -11.14 1.98
N LYS A 382 20.77 -12.45 1.99
CA LYS A 382 22.12 -12.97 2.19
C LYS A 382 23.01 -12.74 0.98
N ASP A 383 22.50 -13.06 -0.21
CA ASP A 383 23.33 -13.14 -1.41
C ASP A 383 23.24 -11.89 -2.31
N ILE A 384 22.24 -11.02 -2.09
CA ILE A 384 22.09 -9.78 -2.86
C ILE A 384 22.23 -8.53 -1.99
N ILE A 385 21.36 -8.36 -0.97
CA ILE A 385 21.32 -7.10 -0.22
C ILE A 385 22.59 -6.87 0.59
N ASN A 386 22.96 -7.82 1.44
CA ASN A 386 24.13 -7.66 2.32
C ASN A 386 25.42 -7.44 1.52
N PRO A 387 25.75 -8.26 0.50
CA PRO A 387 26.95 -8.01 -0.32
C PRO A 387 26.90 -6.69 -1.09
N ALA A 388 25.73 -6.26 -1.57
CA ALA A 388 25.58 -5.00 -2.27
C ALA A 388 25.82 -3.79 -1.34
N LEU A 389 25.35 -3.85 -0.09
CA LEU A 389 25.59 -2.82 0.93
C LEU A 389 27.06 -2.77 1.33
N GLU A 390 27.72 -3.92 1.51
CA GLU A 390 29.15 -4.01 1.81
C GLU A 390 30.01 -3.42 0.70
N LYS A 391 29.64 -3.63 -0.57
CA LYS A 391 30.30 -3.03 -1.74
C LYS A 391 29.94 -1.55 -1.95
N GLY A 392 29.06 -0.97 -1.14
CA GLY A 392 28.63 0.43 -1.25
C GLY A 392 27.76 0.75 -2.47
N LEU A 393 27.08 -0.23 -3.05
CA LEU A 393 26.23 -0.06 -4.23
C LEU A 393 24.96 0.80 -3.96
N ASN A 394 24.75 1.19 -2.72
CA ASN A 394 23.66 2.06 -2.27
C ASN A 394 24.05 3.57 -2.22
N LYS A 395 25.31 3.91 -2.47
CA LYS A 395 25.85 5.28 -2.38
C LYS A 395 25.69 6.09 -3.67
#